data_112e4ada83936b38567f82783c615cc4
#
_entry.id   112e4ada83936b38567f82783c615cc4
#
_cell.length_a   1.000
_cell.length_b   1.000
_cell.length_c   1.000
_cell.angle_alpha   90.00
_cell.angle_beta   90.00
_cell.angle_gamma   90.00
#
_symmetry.space_group_name_H-M   'P 1'
#
loop_
_entity.id
_entity.type
_entity.pdbx_description
1 polymer ?
#
loop_
_entity_poly.entity_id
_entity_poly.type
_entity_poly.pdbx_seq_one_letter_code
_entity_poly.pdbx_strand_id
1 'polypeptide(L)'
;MSPFEKYCDYFTYKNESYESRCKRIFGKKYYKKYKNAKQAGKHVTTVAVKVWDKQGGRKFTRKFYLTVNKGIAPSVKEMFKEIYKSKERFPIHEMGCYNWRGNSSTSEHCLGLAFDINSNENYMIDGKKVLAGSFWKPKKNKYSIPLKCKLVKILEKYGFERGLWGSRRDYMHFSYFGT
;
A
#
# COMPACT_ATOMS: atom_id res chain seq x y z
N MET A 1 -6.27 27.57 11.03
CA MET A 1 -6.02 26.14 10.74
C MET A 1 -5.20 25.55 11.89
N SER A 2 -5.70 24.52 12.57
CA SER A 2 -4.98 23.87 13.68
C SER A 2 -3.75 23.14 13.15
N PRO A 3 -2.73 22.83 14.00
CA PRO A 3 -1.60 22.00 13.58
C PRO A 3 -2.01 20.64 13.03
N PHE A 4 -3.13 20.09 13.51
CA PHE A 4 -3.71 18.84 13.03
C PHE A 4 -4.29 18.98 11.61
N GLU A 5 -5.02 20.05 11.30
CA GLU A 5 -5.55 20.34 9.97
C GLU A 5 -4.43 20.50 8.95
N LYS A 6 -3.36 21.24 9.25
CA LYS A 6 -2.18 21.33 8.39
C LYS A 6 -1.52 19.99 8.13
N TYR A 7 -1.47 19.11 9.15
CA TYR A 7 -0.90 17.77 9.00
C TYR A 7 -1.77 16.91 8.07
N CYS A 8 -3.11 16.96 8.24
CA CYS A 8 -4.05 16.21 7.42
C CYS A 8 -4.06 16.66 5.96
N ASP A 9 -3.87 17.96 5.69
CA ASP A 9 -3.78 18.47 4.32
C ASP A 9 -2.52 17.99 3.58
N TYR A 10 -1.42 17.79 4.34
CA TYR A 10 -0.15 17.35 3.75
C TYR A 10 -0.02 15.83 3.66
N PHE A 11 -0.48 15.10 4.67
CA PHE A 11 -0.42 13.64 4.73
C PHE A 11 -1.80 13.00 4.60
N THR A 12 -1.81 11.79 4.04
CA THR A 12 -2.99 10.91 4.05
C THR A 12 -3.24 10.37 5.46
N TYR A 13 -4.50 10.05 5.78
CA TYR A 13 -4.87 9.50 7.09
C TYR A 13 -6.15 8.65 7.03
N LYS A 14 -6.36 7.80 8.03
CA LYS A 14 -7.42 6.77 8.05
C LYS A 14 -8.83 7.31 7.79
N ASN A 15 -9.19 8.41 8.43
CA ASN A 15 -10.55 8.96 8.38
C ASN A 15 -10.71 10.08 7.33
N GLU A 16 -9.80 10.15 6.36
CA GLU A 16 -9.90 11.10 5.25
C GLU A 16 -11.14 10.81 4.41
N SER A 17 -11.97 11.84 4.15
CA SER A 17 -13.15 11.67 3.33
C SER A 17 -12.82 11.27 1.89
N TYR A 18 -13.75 10.58 1.23
CA TYR A 18 -13.61 10.22 -0.18
C TYR A 18 -13.35 11.45 -1.07
N GLU A 19 -14.07 12.54 -0.84
CA GLU A 19 -13.87 13.80 -1.58
C GLU A 19 -12.47 14.37 -1.37
N SER A 20 -11.93 14.36 -0.14
CA SER A 20 -10.58 14.79 0.17
C SER A 20 -9.54 13.96 -0.56
N ARG A 21 -9.68 12.61 -0.54
CA ARG A 21 -8.84 11.69 -1.29
C ARG A 21 -8.86 11.99 -2.79
N CYS A 22 -10.05 12.20 -3.37
CA CYS A 22 -10.18 12.54 -4.78
C CYS A 22 -9.52 13.89 -5.13
N LYS A 23 -9.70 14.92 -4.29
CA LYS A 23 -9.03 16.20 -4.49
C LYS A 23 -7.51 16.09 -4.48
N ARG A 24 -6.96 15.32 -3.52
CA ARG A 24 -5.52 15.05 -3.39
C ARG A 24 -4.94 14.41 -4.65
N ILE A 25 -5.62 13.41 -5.21
CA ILE A 25 -5.10 12.58 -6.32
C ILE A 25 -5.43 13.18 -7.67
N PHE A 26 -6.65 13.68 -7.86
CA PHE A 26 -7.18 14.09 -9.17
C PHE A 26 -7.39 15.60 -9.32
N GLY A 27 -7.28 16.38 -8.23
CA GLY A 27 -7.69 17.78 -8.20
C GLY A 27 -9.18 18.00 -8.41
N LYS A 28 -10.02 16.95 -8.20
CA LYS A 28 -11.46 16.91 -8.41
C LYS A 28 -12.14 16.28 -7.19
N LYS A 29 -13.44 16.54 -7.00
CA LYS A 29 -14.24 15.94 -5.91
C LYS A 29 -14.64 14.49 -6.16
N TYR A 30 -14.28 13.91 -7.31
CA TYR A 30 -14.67 12.58 -7.73
C TYR A 30 -13.49 11.80 -8.32
N TYR A 31 -13.58 10.48 -8.26
CA TYR A 31 -12.61 9.56 -8.80
C TYR A 31 -12.49 9.67 -10.33
N LYS A 32 -11.27 9.63 -10.85
CA LYS A 32 -11.01 9.72 -12.27
C LYS A 32 -9.92 8.73 -12.70
N LYS A 33 -10.25 7.85 -13.63
CA LYS A 33 -9.26 6.97 -14.25
C LYS A 33 -8.33 7.76 -15.19
N TYR A 34 -7.09 7.32 -15.28
CA TYR A 34 -6.19 7.80 -16.32
C TYR A 34 -6.52 7.15 -17.67
N LYS A 35 -6.43 7.91 -18.75
CA LYS A 35 -6.83 7.49 -20.10
C LYS A 35 -5.83 6.51 -20.73
N ASN A 36 -4.54 6.60 -20.37
CA ASN A 36 -3.46 5.79 -20.92
C ASN A 36 -2.21 5.84 -20.03
N ALA A 37 -1.22 4.99 -20.35
CA ALA A 37 0.04 4.90 -19.61
C ALA A 37 0.82 6.24 -19.58
N LYS A 38 0.79 7.03 -20.66
CA LYS A 38 1.46 8.32 -20.73
C LYS A 38 0.87 9.33 -19.73
N GLN A 39 -0.46 9.35 -19.61
CA GLN A 39 -1.13 10.18 -18.60
C GLN A 39 -0.82 9.68 -17.19
N ALA A 40 -0.94 8.38 -16.93
CA ALA A 40 -0.61 7.79 -15.62
C ALA A 40 0.83 8.11 -15.20
N GLY A 41 1.80 8.01 -16.11
CA GLY A 41 3.21 8.31 -15.87
C GLY A 41 3.47 9.75 -15.41
N LYS A 42 2.62 10.72 -15.79
CA LYS A 42 2.73 12.12 -15.33
C LYS A 42 2.36 12.30 -13.86
N HIS A 43 1.59 11.36 -13.29
CA HIS A 43 1.05 11.45 -11.93
C HIS A 43 1.79 10.56 -10.92
N VAL A 44 2.79 9.81 -11.35
CA VAL A 44 3.61 8.97 -10.48
C VAL A 44 5.03 9.51 -10.31
N THR A 45 5.67 9.11 -9.24
CA THR A 45 7.06 9.43 -8.90
C THR A 45 7.69 8.26 -8.15
N THR A 46 9.02 8.15 -8.18
CA THR A 46 9.72 7.11 -7.43
C THR A 46 10.13 7.64 -6.05
N VAL A 47 9.86 6.86 -5.02
CA VAL A 47 10.29 7.11 -3.65
C VAL A 47 11.18 5.97 -3.15
N ALA A 48 12.25 6.31 -2.44
CA ALA A 48 13.10 5.34 -1.76
C ALA A 48 12.59 5.13 -0.34
N VAL A 49 12.38 3.86 0.05
CA VAL A 49 11.96 3.47 1.39
C VAL A 49 12.87 2.41 1.97
N LYS A 50 13.05 2.41 3.30
CA LYS A 50 13.79 1.38 4.04
C LYS A 50 12.80 0.49 4.78
N VAL A 51 13.05 -0.81 4.77
CA VAL A 51 12.29 -1.80 5.53
C VAL A 51 13.25 -2.78 6.18
N TRP A 52 12.75 -3.58 7.11
CA TRP A 52 13.48 -4.73 7.63
C TRP A 52 13.24 -5.93 6.74
N ASP A 53 14.28 -6.73 6.54
CA ASP A 53 14.18 -8.07 5.99
C ASP A 53 14.96 -9.05 6.87
N LYS A 54 14.89 -10.36 6.58
CA LYS A 54 15.49 -11.40 7.40
C LYS A 54 16.10 -12.52 6.55
N GLN A 55 17.40 -12.70 6.66
CA GLN A 55 18.14 -13.78 6.00
C GLN A 55 19.00 -14.53 7.03
N GLY A 56 19.03 -15.87 6.97
CA GLY A 56 19.83 -16.69 7.88
C GLY A 56 19.56 -16.41 9.38
N GLY A 57 18.31 -16.10 9.75
CA GLY A 57 17.97 -15.74 11.13
C GLY A 57 18.24 -14.28 11.51
N ARG A 58 19.07 -13.55 10.76
CA ARG A 58 19.48 -12.17 11.05
C ARG A 58 18.58 -11.17 10.31
N LYS A 59 18.19 -10.07 10.99
CA LYS A 59 17.50 -8.94 10.38
C LYS A 59 18.50 -7.97 9.77
N PHE A 60 18.18 -7.43 8.60
CA PHE A 60 18.97 -6.41 7.93
C PHE A 60 18.06 -5.36 7.26
N THR A 61 18.64 -4.23 6.91
CA THR A 61 17.93 -3.18 6.18
C THR A 61 17.89 -3.49 4.70
N ARG A 62 16.68 -3.51 4.12
CA ARG A 62 16.45 -3.53 2.68
C ARG A 62 15.93 -2.19 2.21
N LYS A 63 16.34 -1.75 1.04
CA LYS A 63 15.83 -0.54 0.38
C LYS A 63 14.99 -0.95 -0.81
N PHE A 64 13.80 -0.33 -0.95
CA PHE A 64 12.97 -0.39 -2.15
C PHE A 64 12.85 0.99 -2.80
N TYR A 65 12.74 0.98 -4.11
CA TYR A 65 12.38 2.14 -4.92
C TYR A 65 10.98 1.89 -5.48
N LEU A 66 9.99 2.58 -4.92
CA LEU A 66 8.58 2.40 -5.26
C LEU A 66 8.09 3.52 -6.15
N THR A 67 7.49 3.18 -7.27
CA THR A 67 6.74 4.15 -8.08
C THR A 67 5.35 4.29 -7.49
N VAL A 68 5.02 5.48 -6.99
CA VAL A 68 3.78 5.80 -6.29
C VAL A 68 3.14 7.06 -6.87
N ASN A 69 1.84 7.27 -6.63
CA ASN A 69 1.18 8.52 -6.99
C ASN A 69 1.82 9.72 -6.29
N LYS A 70 2.02 10.81 -7.02
CA LYS A 70 2.60 12.05 -6.49
C LYS A 70 1.82 12.59 -5.29
N GLY A 71 0.49 12.45 -5.30
CA GLY A 71 -0.39 12.91 -4.23
C GLY A 71 -0.22 12.19 -2.89
N ILE A 72 0.35 10.97 -2.89
CA ILE A 72 0.63 10.20 -1.66
C ILE A 72 2.13 10.05 -1.36
N ALA A 73 3.01 10.51 -2.22
CA ALA A 73 4.46 10.30 -2.08
C ALA A 73 5.04 10.78 -0.73
N PRO A 74 4.68 11.95 -0.20
CA PRO A 74 5.12 12.38 1.14
C PRO A 74 4.66 11.42 2.24
N SER A 75 3.39 11.00 2.19
CA SER A 75 2.79 10.04 3.15
C SER A 75 3.48 8.69 3.11
N VAL A 76 3.79 8.19 1.92
CA VAL A 76 4.48 6.90 1.74
C VAL A 76 5.87 6.93 2.37
N LYS A 77 6.63 8.02 2.18
CA LYS A 77 7.95 8.19 2.81
C LYS A 77 7.86 8.15 4.34
N GLU A 78 6.93 8.91 4.92
CA GLU A 78 6.77 8.98 6.38
C GLU A 78 6.21 7.69 6.96
N MET A 79 5.24 7.06 6.29
CA MET A 79 4.66 5.77 6.63
C MET A 79 5.73 4.67 6.71
N PHE A 80 6.57 4.52 5.69
CA PHE A 80 7.64 3.51 5.71
C PHE A 80 8.77 3.85 6.68
N LYS A 81 9.02 5.13 6.96
CA LYS A 81 9.92 5.56 8.03
C LYS A 81 9.38 5.13 9.40
N GLU A 82 8.07 5.27 9.65
CA GLU A 82 7.43 4.79 10.88
C GLU A 82 7.46 3.25 10.98
N ILE A 83 7.17 2.54 9.88
CA ILE A 83 7.28 1.07 9.81
C ILE A 83 8.71 0.61 10.12
N TYR A 84 9.71 1.25 9.54
CA TYR A 84 11.12 0.92 9.78
C TYR A 84 11.55 1.15 11.23
N LYS A 85 11.07 2.22 11.88
CA LYS A 85 11.34 2.53 13.29
C LYS A 85 10.56 1.67 14.27
N SER A 86 9.54 0.95 13.81
CA SER A 86 8.70 0.08 14.64
C SER A 86 9.53 -1.03 15.29
N LYS A 87 9.32 -1.25 16.60
CA LYS A 87 9.97 -2.34 17.35
C LYS A 87 9.64 -3.74 16.82
N GLU A 88 8.51 -3.89 16.10
CA GLU A 88 8.12 -5.16 15.47
C GLU A 88 9.13 -5.59 14.40
N ARG A 89 9.70 -4.64 13.66
CA ARG A 89 10.65 -4.93 12.57
C ARG A 89 10.15 -6.03 11.64
N PHE A 90 8.89 -5.91 11.19
CA PHE A 90 8.27 -6.90 10.31
C PHE A 90 9.12 -7.05 9.02
N PRO A 91 9.47 -8.29 8.62
CA PRO A 91 10.32 -8.48 7.46
C PRO A 91 9.54 -8.35 6.16
N ILE A 92 10.08 -7.57 5.23
CA ILE A 92 9.53 -7.36 3.89
C ILE A 92 10.64 -7.67 2.88
N HIS A 93 10.45 -8.73 2.08
CA HIS A 93 11.41 -9.14 1.05
C HIS A 93 10.95 -8.79 -0.37
N GLU A 94 9.64 -8.53 -0.53
CA GLU A 94 9.05 -8.17 -1.81
C GLU A 94 7.95 -7.13 -1.61
N MET A 95 7.90 -6.14 -2.50
CA MET A 95 6.90 -5.10 -2.46
C MET A 95 6.73 -4.45 -3.84
N GLY A 96 5.47 -4.25 -4.25
CA GLY A 96 5.10 -3.54 -5.47
C GLY A 96 4.05 -2.47 -5.22
N CYS A 97 3.98 -1.46 -6.12
CA CYS A 97 2.94 -0.44 -6.07
C CYS A 97 2.38 -0.16 -7.46
N TYR A 98 2.98 0.74 -8.25
CA TYR A 98 2.47 1.11 -9.57
C TYR A 98 2.67 -0.02 -10.59
N ASN A 99 1.56 -0.36 -11.26
CA ASN A 99 1.55 -1.31 -12.37
C ASN A 99 0.41 -0.96 -13.33
N TRP A 100 0.76 -0.40 -14.51
CA TRP A 100 -0.23 -0.09 -15.53
C TRP A 100 -0.79 -1.36 -16.17
N ARG A 101 -2.12 -1.54 -16.10
CA ARG A 101 -2.85 -2.73 -16.59
C ARG A 101 -3.88 -2.38 -17.69
N GLY A 102 -3.72 -1.22 -18.33
CA GLY A 102 -4.68 -0.72 -19.34
C GLY A 102 -5.76 0.20 -18.75
N ASN A 103 -6.44 0.92 -19.66
CA ASN A 103 -7.45 1.91 -19.30
C ASN A 103 -8.79 1.32 -18.79
N SER A 104 -9.05 0.07 -19.07
CA SER A 104 -10.23 -0.65 -18.56
C SER A 104 -10.07 -1.13 -17.12
N SER A 105 -8.83 -1.22 -16.61
CA SER A 105 -8.56 -1.68 -15.25
C SER A 105 -9.16 -0.74 -14.20
N THR A 106 -9.73 -1.34 -13.14
CA THR A 106 -10.20 -0.64 -11.94
C THR A 106 -9.17 -0.68 -10.80
N SER A 107 -8.05 -1.40 -11.01
CA SER A 107 -7.02 -1.58 -9.99
C SER A 107 -6.32 -0.28 -9.64
N GLU A 108 -6.21 0.01 -8.35
CA GLU A 108 -5.46 1.17 -7.84
C GLU A 108 -3.96 1.11 -8.10
N HIS A 109 -3.40 -0.07 -8.42
CA HIS A 109 -2.03 -0.19 -8.93
C HIS A 109 -1.81 0.64 -10.20
N CYS A 110 -2.81 0.76 -11.07
CA CYS A 110 -2.75 1.62 -12.27
C CYS A 110 -2.57 3.10 -11.96
N LEU A 111 -2.87 3.50 -10.73
CA LEU A 111 -2.78 4.88 -10.23
C LEU A 111 -1.56 5.09 -9.31
N GLY A 112 -0.84 4.02 -8.95
CA GLY A 112 0.20 4.06 -7.92
C GLY A 112 -0.35 4.32 -6.51
N LEU A 113 -1.53 3.79 -6.20
CA LEU A 113 -2.29 4.01 -4.97
C LEU A 113 -2.50 2.72 -4.15
N ALA A 114 -1.92 1.60 -4.57
CA ALA A 114 -2.00 0.34 -3.84
C ALA A 114 -0.61 -0.29 -3.69
N PHE A 115 -0.43 -1.03 -2.60
CA PHE A 115 0.77 -1.82 -2.32
C PHE A 115 0.42 -3.29 -2.22
N ASP A 116 1.25 -4.15 -2.83
CA ASP A 116 1.31 -5.57 -2.53
C ASP A 116 2.60 -5.85 -1.76
N ILE A 117 2.50 -6.55 -0.64
CA ILE A 117 3.63 -6.81 0.27
C ILE A 117 3.78 -8.31 0.48
N ASN A 118 4.97 -8.88 0.19
CA ASN A 118 5.29 -10.31 0.34
C ASN A 118 4.22 -11.19 -0.32
N SER A 119 3.94 -10.95 -1.60
CA SER A 119 2.78 -11.49 -2.33
C SER A 119 2.67 -13.01 -2.26
N ASN A 120 3.80 -13.72 -2.32
CA ASN A 120 3.82 -15.18 -2.27
C ASN A 120 3.30 -15.73 -0.95
N GLU A 121 3.62 -15.09 0.18
CA GLU A 121 3.24 -15.50 1.54
C GLU A 121 1.96 -14.85 2.05
N ASN A 122 1.31 -14.03 1.22
CA ASN A 122 0.07 -13.32 1.51
C ASN A 122 -0.88 -13.39 0.33
N TYR A 123 -1.26 -14.62 -0.02
CA TYR A 123 -2.04 -14.92 -1.20
C TYR A 123 -3.34 -14.13 -1.34
N MET A 124 -3.86 -14.06 -2.55
CA MET A 124 -5.23 -13.66 -2.85
C MET A 124 -6.06 -14.92 -3.12
N ILE A 125 -7.22 -15.05 -2.46
CA ILE A 125 -8.15 -16.17 -2.64
C ILE A 125 -9.57 -15.69 -2.85
N ASP A 126 -10.35 -16.53 -3.56
CA ASP A 126 -11.81 -16.41 -3.64
C ASP A 126 -12.40 -17.79 -3.27
N GLY A 127 -13.07 -17.87 -2.12
CA GLY A 127 -13.44 -19.13 -1.51
C GLY A 127 -12.22 -20.04 -1.28
N LYS A 128 -12.15 -21.17 -2.00
CA LYS A 128 -11.02 -22.10 -1.94
C LYS A 128 -10.01 -21.92 -3.08
N LYS A 129 -10.30 -21.04 -4.06
CA LYS A 129 -9.44 -20.84 -5.23
C LYS A 129 -8.36 -19.82 -4.94
N VAL A 130 -7.09 -20.20 -5.05
CA VAL A 130 -5.96 -19.27 -5.02
C VAL A 130 -5.88 -18.53 -6.35
N LEU A 131 -5.90 -17.20 -6.31
CA LEU A 131 -5.84 -16.32 -7.48
C LEU A 131 -4.44 -15.75 -7.72
N ALA A 132 -3.69 -15.48 -6.63
CA ALA A 132 -2.30 -15.03 -6.67
C ALA A 132 -1.58 -15.39 -5.36
N GLY A 133 -0.24 -15.50 -5.42
CA GLY A 133 0.56 -15.95 -4.28
C GLY A 133 0.40 -17.44 -4.03
N SER A 134 0.92 -17.93 -2.90
CA SER A 134 0.95 -19.37 -2.60
C SER A 134 0.19 -19.73 -1.33
N PHE A 135 0.32 -18.94 -0.26
CA PHE A 135 -0.30 -19.23 1.04
C PHE A 135 -0.44 -18.00 1.92
N TRP A 136 -1.16 -18.16 3.04
CA TRP A 136 -1.16 -17.23 4.16
C TRP A 136 -1.11 -18.02 5.48
N LYS A 137 0.02 -17.97 6.19
CA LYS A 137 0.30 -18.75 7.41
C LYS A 137 1.05 -17.90 8.45
N PRO A 138 0.45 -16.83 9.02
CA PRO A 138 1.17 -15.85 9.85
C PRO A 138 1.76 -16.40 11.15
N LYS A 139 1.28 -17.55 11.64
CA LYS A 139 1.85 -18.23 12.83
C LYS A 139 3.06 -19.11 12.49
N LYS A 140 3.26 -19.47 11.20
CA LYS A 140 4.29 -20.42 10.76
C LYS A 140 5.31 -19.78 9.82
N ASN A 141 4.96 -18.70 9.15
CA ASN A 141 5.83 -18.04 8.20
C ASN A 141 6.02 -16.57 8.58
N LYS A 142 7.28 -16.13 8.66
CA LYS A 142 7.66 -14.78 9.08
C LYS A 142 7.24 -13.65 8.14
N TYR A 143 6.99 -13.97 6.87
CA TYR A 143 6.58 -13.01 5.83
C TYR A 143 5.06 -12.93 5.63
N SER A 144 4.31 -13.91 6.17
CA SER A 144 2.85 -13.83 6.18
C SER A 144 2.39 -12.77 7.18
N ILE A 145 1.68 -11.77 6.70
CA ILE A 145 1.24 -10.60 7.48
C ILE A 145 0.05 -11.00 8.37
N PRO A 146 0.13 -10.94 9.70
CA PRO A 146 -1.00 -11.18 10.57
C PRO A 146 -2.16 -10.23 10.32
N LEU A 147 -3.39 -10.61 10.72
CA LEU A 147 -4.55 -9.71 10.62
C LEU A 147 -4.36 -8.43 11.44
N LYS A 148 -3.73 -8.57 12.60
CA LYS A 148 -3.45 -7.45 13.51
C LYS A 148 -1.96 -7.44 13.85
N CYS A 149 -1.22 -6.49 13.31
CA CYS A 149 0.19 -6.27 13.63
C CYS A 149 0.52 -4.77 13.49
N LYS A 150 1.72 -4.36 13.89
CA LYS A 150 2.11 -2.94 13.84
C LYS A 150 2.21 -2.43 12.41
N LEU A 151 2.70 -3.27 11.48
CA LEU A 151 2.72 -2.96 10.04
C LEU A 151 1.33 -2.57 9.54
N VAL A 152 0.31 -3.42 9.76
CA VAL A 152 -1.08 -3.17 9.33
C VAL A 152 -1.62 -1.88 9.95
N LYS A 153 -1.43 -1.69 11.27
CA LYS A 153 -1.89 -0.48 11.97
C LYS A 153 -1.29 0.80 11.42
N ILE A 154 -0.01 0.78 11.01
CA ILE A 154 0.64 1.96 10.41
C ILE A 154 0.09 2.21 9.01
N LEU A 155 -0.05 1.19 8.16
CA LEU A 155 -0.65 1.34 6.84
C LEU A 155 -2.08 1.92 6.93
N GLU A 156 -2.91 1.38 7.82
CA GLU A 156 -4.27 1.89 8.08
C GLU A 156 -4.27 3.34 8.62
N LYS A 157 -3.34 3.69 9.50
CA LYS A 157 -3.18 5.06 10.03
C LYS A 157 -3.02 6.07 8.90
N TYR A 158 -2.29 5.71 7.84
CA TYR A 158 -2.09 6.53 6.66
C TYR A 158 -3.19 6.35 5.59
N GLY A 159 -4.28 5.68 5.91
CA GLY A 159 -5.48 5.57 5.07
C GLY A 159 -5.46 4.45 4.05
N PHE A 160 -4.54 3.49 4.16
CA PHE A 160 -4.48 2.31 3.28
C PHE A 160 -5.25 1.15 3.90
N GLU A 161 -6.30 0.69 3.22
CA GLU A 161 -7.11 -0.43 3.67
C GLU A 161 -6.57 -1.75 3.10
N ARG A 162 -6.56 -2.80 3.94
CA ARG A 162 -6.17 -4.13 3.50
C ARG A 162 -7.29 -4.80 2.70
N GLY A 163 -6.97 -5.52 1.64
CA GLY A 163 -7.87 -6.18 0.69
C GLY A 163 -8.71 -7.34 1.26
N LEU A 164 -9.32 -7.16 2.45
CA LEU A 164 -10.05 -8.22 3.17
C LEU A 164 -11.56 -7.97 3.21
N TRP A 165 -12.11 -7.29 2.24
CA TRP A 165 -13.55 -7.05 2.07
C TRP A 165 -14.18 -8.06 1.11
N GLY A 166 -15.45 -8.39 1.35
CA GLY A 166 -16.22 -9.34 0.54
C GLY A 166 -15.76 -10.80 0.66
N SER A 167 -16.10 -11.63 -0.32
CA SER A 167 -15.73 -13.04 -0.40
C SER A 167 -14.27 -13.24 -0.83
N ARG A 168 -13.77 -12.34 -1.65
CA ARG A 168 -12.39 -12.32 -2.13
C ARG A 168 -11.48 -11.74 -1.06
N ARG A 169 -10.46 -12.51 -0.66
CA ARG A 169 -9.48 -12.11 0.35
C ARG A 169 -8.12 -11.91 -0.29
N ASP A 170 -7.62 -10.68 -0.26
CA ASP A 170 -6.32 -10.31 -0.78
C ASP A 170 -5.40 -9.87 0.36
N TYR A 171 -4.64 -10.83 0.89
CA TYR A 171 -3.84 -10.62 2.11
C TYR A 171 -2.59 -9.78 1.87
N MET A 172 -2.10 -9.67 0.62
CA MET A 172 -0.95 -8.84 0.26
C MET A 172 -1.30 -7.37 0.06
N HIS A 173 -2.58 -7.09 -0.30
CA HIS A 173 -3.03 -5.84 -0.90
C HIS A 173 -3.45 -4.80 0.15
N PHE A 174 -2.94 -3.58 -0.03
CA PHE A 174 -3.32 -2.40 0.74
C PHE A 174 -3.58 -1.24 -0.22
N SER A 175 -4.76 -0.68 -0.23
CA SER A 175 -5.19 0.35 -1.18
C SER A 175 -5.75 1.61 -0.54
N TYR A 176 -5.57 2.75 -1.22
CA TYR A 176 -5.93 4.07 -0.71
C TYR A 176 -7.42 4.37 -0.82
N PHE A 177 -8.10 3.88 -1.85
CA PHE A 177 -9.56 4.00 -2.02
C PHE A 177 -10.33 2.73 -1.60
N GLY A 178 -9.66 1.66 -1.23
CA GLY A 178 -10.29 0.42 -0.80
C GLY A 178 -10.84 -0.41 -1.96
N THR A 179 -10.07 -0.54 -3.07
CA THR A 179 -10.45 -1.36 -4.23
C THR A 179 -9.34 -2.29 -4.71
#